data_397c596d0c73aefad8add6805bfd6d68
#
_entry.id   397c596d0c73aefad8add6805bfd6d68
#
_cell.length_a   1.000
_cell.length_b   1.000
_cell.length_c   1.000
_cell.angle_alpha   90.00
_cell.angle_beta   90.00
_cell.angle_gamma   90.00
#
_symmetry.space_group_name_H-M   'P 1'
#
loop_
_entity.id
_entity.type
_entity.pdbx_description
1 polymer ?
#
loop_
_entity_poly.entity_id
_entity_poly.type
_entity_poly.pdbx_seq_one_letter_code
_entity_poly.pdbx_strand_id
1 'polypeptide(L)'
;MRKRADCAGTLQVNGPGQIVGAPLAIRIGDNAHFGSGFYIDARGGVEIGENCHISRNFVCYSVNHDYEGEALPYDDQLVQKQVVIGINVWIGMSVCIVPGVTIGEGAVVGMGSVVTKDVPPLAVVGGNPARVLKFRTKEHYERLIREGKYGGVSGRLVLKPGRNDVG
;
A
#
# COMPACT_ATOMS: atom_id res chain seq x y z
N MET A 1 -9.60 9.73 9.38
CA MET A 1 -8.62 9.51 8.31
C MET A 1 -8.44 10.74 7.42
N ARG A 2 -9.47 11.25 6.74
CA ARG A 2 -9.36 12.43 5.83
C ARG A 2 -8.71 13.70 6.41
N LYS A 3 -8.76 13.93 7.72
CA LYS A 3 -8.10 15.09 8.36
C LYS A 3 -6.58 14.93 8.53
N ARG A 4 -6.02 13.72 8.35
CA ARG A 4 -4.59 13.41 8.51
C ARG A 4 -3.92 12.92 7.22
N ALA A 5 -4.70 12.73 6.16
CA ALA A 5 -4.21 12.24 4.88
C ALA A 5 -4.59 13.21 3.77
N ASP A 6 -3.69 13.42 2.83
CA ASP A 6 -3.99 14.04 1.55
C ASP A 6 -4.64 12.97 0.66
N CYS A 7 -5.92 13.14 0.35
CA CYS A 7 -6.72 12.16 -0.38
C CYS A 7 -7.24 12.75 -1.68
N ALA A 8 -6.78 12.24 -2.80
CA ALA A 8 -7.31 12.58 -4.11
C ALA A 8 -8.57 11.72 -4.41
N GLY A 9 -9.74 12.36 -4.45
CA GLY A 9 -10.99 11.70 -4.85
C GLY A 9 -11.64 10.81 -3.78
N THR A 10 -12.06 9.61 -4.17
CA THR A 10 -12.86 8.70 -3.33
C THR A 10 -11.98 7.86 -2.43
N LEU A 11 -12.24 7.94 -1.12
CA LEU A 11 -11.63 7.08 -0.12
C LEU A 11 -12.71 6.37 0.68
N GLN A 12 -12.71 5.05 0.69
CA GLN A 12 -13.58 4.25 1.52
C GLN A 12 -12.81 3.58 2.65
N VAL A 13 -13.31 3.73 3.87
CA VAL A 13 -12.73 3.11 5.06
C VAL A 13 -13.81 2.31 5.78
N ASN A 14 -13.63 1.01 5.89
CA ASN A 14 -14.60 0.08 6.47
C ASN A 14 -14.24 -0.26 7.92
N GLY A 15 -14.30 0.72 8.82
CA GLY A 15 -14.09 0.57 10.24
C GLY A 15 -12.87 1.30 10.79
N PRO A 16 -12.56 1.15 12.09
CA PRO A 16 -11.51 1.89 12.75
C PRO A 16 -10.12 1.51 12.24
N GLY A 17 -9.21 2.48 12.28
CA GLY A 17 -7.78 2.33 12.02
C GLY A 17 -7.03 3.54 12.53
N GLN A 18 -5.72 3.42 12.59
CA GLN A 18 -4.84 4.47 13.15
C GLN A 18 -3.80 4.90 12.12
N ILE A 19 -3.57 6.21 12.04
CA ILE A 19 -2.45 6.81 11.31
C ILE A 19 -1.67 7.67 12.30
N VAL A 20 -0.38 7.42 12.38
CA VAL A 20 0.60 8.20 13.16
C VAL A 20 1.46 9.00 12.18
N GLY A 21 1.74 10.24 12.52
CA GLY A 21 2.56 11.16 11.71
C GLY A 21 1.94 12.55 11.63
N ALA A 22 2.67 13.48 11.02
CA ALA A 22 2.18 14.82 10.74
C ALA A 22 0.97 14.78 9.79
N PRO A 23 0.10 15.80 9.81
CA PRO A 23 -0.89 15.97 8.75
C PRO A 23 -0.20 15.96 7.39
N LEU A 24 -0.78 15.26 6.41
CA LEU A 24 -0.25 15.12 5.04
C LEU A 24 1.03 14.27 4.88
N ALA A 25 1.49 13.60 5.94
CA ALA A 25 2.58 12.61 5.82
C ALA A 25 2.17 11.37 5.04
N ILE A 26 0.87 11.19 4.79
CA ILE A 26 0.32 10.14 3.93
C ILE A 26 -0.47 10.75 2.78
N ARG A 27 -0.16 10.32 1.55
CA ARG A 27 -0.93 10.63 0.33
C ARG A 27 -1.65 9.39 -0.15
N ILE A 28 -2.92 9.54 -0.53
CA ILE A 28 -3.77 8.43 -0.97
C ILE A 28 -4.48 8.83 -2.26
N GLY A 29 -4.30 8.04 -3.29
CA GLY A 29 -4.94 8.20 -4.59
C GLY A 29 -6.46 7.94 -4.56
N ASP A 30 -7.11 8.27 -5.68
CA ASP A 30 -8.55 8.07 -5.85
C ASP A 30 -8.94 6.57 -5.83
N ASN A 31 -10.19 6.29 -5.44
CA ASN A 31 -10.75 4.95 -5.38
C ASN A 31 -9.94 3.98 -4.49
N ALA A 32 -9.39 4.48 -3.38
CA ALA A 32 -8.70 3.66 -2.41
C ALA A 32 -9.67 3.09 -1.36
N HIS A 33 -9.47 1.82 -1.01
CA HIS A 33 -10.33 1.10 -0.07
C HIS A 33 -9.51 0.51 1.07
N PHE A 34 -9.93 0.74 2.31
CA PHE A 34 -9.31 0.20 3.51
C PHE A 34 -10.29 -0.65 4.31
N GLY A 35 -9.87 -1.85 4.67
CA GLY A 35 -10.50 -2.64 5.72
C GLY A 35 -10.28 -2.03 7.10
N SER A 36 -10.91 -2.61 8.14
CA SER A 36 -10.74 -2.19 9.53
C SER A 36 -9.40 -2.67 10.11
N GLY A 37 -8.99 -2.07 11.24
CA GLY A 37 -7.85 -2.53 12.04
C GLY A 37 -6.49 -2.16 11.47
N PHE A 38 -6.41 -1.27 10.47
CA PHE A 38 -5.11 -0.84 9.94
C PHE A 38 -4.36 0.04 10.93
N TYR A 39 -3.03 -0.08 10.90
CA TYR A 39 -2.09 0.82 11.58
C TYR A 39 -1.04 1.28 10.59
N ILE A 40 -0.90 2.59 10.43
CA ILE A 40 0.09 3.20 9.52
C ILE A 40 0.92 4.21 10.29
N ASP A 41 2.21 3.95 10.45
CA ASP A 41 3.16 4.93 10.92
C ASP A 41 3.78 5.64 9.71
N ALA A 42 3.25 6.83 9.42
CA ALA A 42 3.62 7.61 8.25
C ALA A 42 4.67 8.70 8.53
N ARG A 43 5.37 8.66 9.67
CA ARG A 43 6.35 9.69 10.03
C ARG A 43 7.48 9.83 9.01
N GLY A 44 7.84 8.74 8.30
CA GLY A 44 8.82 8.76 7.20
C GLY A 44 8.20 8.96 5.80
N GLY A 45 6.88 9.20 5.73
CA GLY A 45 6.13 9.33 4.48
C GLY A 45 5.52 8.01 4.01
N VAL A 46 4.27 8.06 3.55
CA VAL A 46 3.58 6.93 2.89
C VAL A 46 2.82 7.45 1.69
N GLU A 47 3.01 6.81 0.55
CA GLU A 47 2.25 7.08 -0.66
C GLU A 47 1.47 5.82 -1.07
N ILE A 48 0.19 5.99 -1.39
CA ILE A 48 -0.69 4.92 -1.85
C ILE A 48 -1.36 5.40 -3.12
N GLY A 49 -1.13 4.69 -4.19
CA GLY A 49 -1.68 4.99 -5.50
C GLY A 49 -3.20 4.81 -5.58
N GLU A 50 -3.75 5.20 -6.71
CA GLU A 50 -5.18 5.03 -6.96
C GLU A 50 -5.59 3.57 -7.18
N ASN A 51 -6.87 3.29 -7.00
CA ASN A 51 -7.49 1.97 -7.14
C ASN A 51 -6.85 0.89 -6.24
N CYS A 52 -6.26 1.28 -5.11
CA CYS A 52 -5.68 0.34 -4.17
C CYS A 52 -6.72 -0.24 -3.22
N HIS A 53 -6.71 -1.55 -3.07
CA HIS A 53 -7.55 -2.25 -2.11
C HIS A 53 -6.68 -2.85 -1.00
N ILE A 54 -6.86 -2.35 0.23
CA ILE A 54 -6.11 -2.74 1.41
C ILE A 54 -7.08 -3.41 2.38
N SER A 55 -6.84 -4.68 2.66
CA SER A 55 -7.72 -5.49 3.52
C SER A 55 -7.51 -5.17 5.01
N ARG A 56 -8.17 -5.94 5.88
CA ARG A 56 -8.15 -5.73 7.34
C ARG A 56 -6.77 -5.97 7.96
N ASN A 57 -6.53 -5.32 9.10
CA ASN A 57 -5.33 -5.51 9.93
C ASN A 57 -4.03 -5.24 9.18
N PHE A 58 -4.06 -4.30 8.24
CA PHE A 58 -2.87 -3.86 7.53
C PHE A 58 -1.96 -3.07 8.45
N VAL A 59 -0.67 -3.37 8.44
CA VAL A 59 0.36 -2.67 9.22
C VAL A 59 1.41 -2.12 8.24
N CYS A 60 1.70 -0.83 8.34
CA CYS A 60 2.73 -0.17 7.53
C CYS A 60 3.56 0.75 8.41
N TYR A 61 4.86 0.56 8.39
CA TYR A 61 5.81 1.44 9.05
C TYR A 61 6.70 2.11 8.00
N SER A 62 6.83 3.44 8.07
CA SER A 62 7.82 4.21 7.30
C SER A 62 8.96 4.73 8.18
N VAL A 63 9.01 4.27 9.43
CA VAL A 63 10.03 4.64 10.41
C VAL A 63 10.38 3.45 11.28
N ASN A 64 11.62 3.41 11.75
CA ASN A 64 12.06 2.47 12.79
C ASN A 64 13.00 3.20 13.74
N HIS A 65 13.25 2.63 14.94
CA HIS A 65 14.32 3.09 15.80
C HIS A 65 15.68 2.67 15.24
N ASP A 66 16.72 3.43 15.52
CA ASP A 66 18.09 3.03 15.26
C ASP A 66 18.55 2.10 16.38
N TYR A 67 18.70 0.83 16.06
CA TYR A 67 19.15 -0.20 17.00
C TYR A 67 20.69 -0.26 17.14
N GLU A 68 21.43 0.49 16.29
CA GLU A 68 22.88 0.69 16.42
C GLU A 68 23.24 2.01 17.13
N GLY A 69 22.25 2.66 17.76
CA GLY A 69 22.42 3.90 18.47
C GLY A 69 23.14 3.75 19.83
N GLU A 70 23.01 4.77 20.69
CA GLU A 70 23.78 4.89 21.95
C GLU A 70 23.09 4.25 23.17
N ALA A 71 21.96 3.54 23.00
CA ALA A 71 21.24 2.87 24.08
C ALA A 71 20.61 1.53 23.65
N LEU A 72 20.46 0.61 24.61
CA LEU A 72 19.79 -0.66 24.41
C LEU A 72 18.33 -0.59 24.89
N PRO A 73 17.38 -1.18 24.17
CA PRO A 73 17.51 -1.93 22.89
C PRO A 73 17.64 -1.01 21.67
N TYR A 74 17.44 0.27 21.81
CA TYR A 74 17.60 1.36 20.85
C TYR A 74 17.53 2.70 21.60
N ASP A 75 17.96 3.79 20.98
CA ASP A 75 17.82 5.14 21.52
C ASP A 75 16.61 5.88 20.90
N ASP A 76 16.53 7.20 21.07
CA ASP A 76 15.46 8.04 20.56
C ASP A 76 15.64 8.41 19.07
N GLN A 77 16.74 7.99 18.43
CA GLN A 77 16.98 8.24 17.01
C GLN A 77 16.03 7.40 16.14
N LEU A 78 15.53 8.03 15.09
CA LEU A 78 14.58 7.42 14.17
C LEU A 78 15.15 7.37 12.75
N VAL A 79 15.13 6.18 12.17
CA VAL A 79 15.45 5.95 10.75
C VAL A 79 14.15 6.02 9.96
N GLN A 80 14.00 7.08 9.16
CA GLN A 80 12.82 7.32 8.33
C GLN A 80 13.09 6.88 6.90
N LYS A 81 12.20 6.04 6.33
CA LYS A 81 12.25 5.58 4.94
C LYS A 81 10.85 5.49 4.38
N GLN A 82 10.57 6.29 3.36
CA GLN A 82 9.26 6.34 2.71
C GLN A 82 8.81 4.95 2.25
N VAL A 83 7.53 4.67 2.38
CA VAL A 83 6.87 3.51 1.76
C VAL A 83 6.02 3.99 0.60
N VAL A 84 6.13 3.32 -0.55
CA VAL A 84 5.37 3.63 -1.75
C VAL A 84 4.56 2.40 -2.17
N ILE A 85 3.25 2.56 -2.32
CA ILE A 85 2.35 1.55 -2.87
C ILE A 85 1.83 2.10 -4.19
N GLY A 86 2.16 1.44 -5.29
CA GLY A 86 1.77 1.84 -6.63
C GLY A 86 0.25 1.77 -6.86
N ILE A 87 -0.18 2.07 -8.07
CA ILE A 87 -1.59 2.03 -8.45
C ILE A 87 -2.09 0.59 -8.63
N ASN A 88 -3.40 0.36 -8.48
CA ASN A 88 -4.06 -0.93 -8.72
C ASN A 88 -3.51 -2.09 -7.86
N VAL A 89 -2.93 -1.80 -6.71
CA VAL A 89 -2.36 -2.81 -5.80
C VAL A 89 -3.46 -3.41 -4.92
N TRP A 90 -3.40 -4.73 -4.76
CA TRP A 90 -4.23 -5.44 -3.80
C TRP A 90 -3.40 -5.97 -2.64
N ILE A 91 -3.68 -5.48 -1.43
CA ILE A 91 -3.06 -5.91 -0.17
C ILE A 91 -4.04 -6.82 0.58
N GLY A 92 -3.63 -8.04 0.83
CA GLY A 92 -4.38 -9.03 1.63
C GLY A 92 -4.47 -8.66 3.11
N MET A 93 -5.25 -9.46 3.87
CA MET A 93 -5.42 -9.26 5.32
C MET A 93 -4.10 -9.48 6.06
N SER A 94 -3.89 -8.72 7.15
CA SER A 94 -2.76 -8.89 8.08
C SER A 94 -1.39 -8.82 7.40
N VAL A 95 -1.29 -8.03 6.34
CA VAL A 95 0.00 -7.75 5.69
C VAL A 95 0.75 -6.70 6.49
N CYS A 96 2.06 -6.93 6.68
CA CYS A 96 2.99 -5.99 7.28
C CYS A 96 3.99 -5.49 6.24
N ILE A 97 4.23 -4.17 6.21
CA ILE A 97 5.24 -3.53 5.34
C ILE A 97 6.26 -2.81 6.21
N VAL A 98 7.55 -3.09 5.99
CA VAL A 98 8.65 -2.42 6.69
C VAL A 98 9.06 -1.12 6.00
N PRO A 99 9.79 -0.21 6.70
CA PRO A 99 10.23 1.06 6.13
C PRO A 99 11.06 0.91 4.85
N GLY A 100 10.80 1.79 3.87
CA GLY A 100 11.59 1.89 2.64
C GLY A 100 11.13 0.99 1.49
N VAL A 101 10.05 0.22 1.68
CA VAL A 101 9.55 -0.68 0.64
C VAL A 101 8.75 0.06 -0.42
N THR A 102 8.99 -0.28 -1.68
CA THR A 102 8.16 0.08 -2.84
C THR A 102 7.40 -1.15 -3.34
N ILE A 103 6.06 -1.03 -3.45
CA ILE A 103 5.22 -2.04 -4.08
C ILE A 103 4.79 -1.53 -5.45
N GLY A 104 5.22 -2.23 -6.49
CA GLY A 104 4.99 -1.87 -7.88
C GLY A 104 3.51 -1.95 -8.28
N GLU A 105 3.18 -1.24 -9.36
CA GLU A 105 1.85 -1.17 -9.95
C GLU A 105 1.25 -2.56 -10.20
N GLY A 106 -0.03 -2.72 -9.88
CA GLY A 106 -0.79 -3.94 -10.14
C GLY A 106 -0.37 -5.15 -9.32
N ALA A 107 0.57 -5.01 -8.38
CA ALA A 107 1.01 -6.10 -7.52
C ALA A 107 -0.12 -6.61 -6.61
N VAL A 108 0.00 -7.86 -6.21
CA VAL A 108 -0.89 -8.52 -5.24
C VAL A 108 -0.03 -9.04 -4.09
N VAL A 109 -0.36 -8.62 -2.86
CA VAL A 109 0.30 -9.11 -1.65
C VAL A 109 -0.65 -10.05 -0.91
N GLY A 110 -0.27 -11.31 -0.82
CA GLY A 110 -1.06 -12.36 -0.16
C GLY A 110 -1.26 -12.09 1.33
N MET A 111 -2.37 -12.58 1.90
CA MET A 111 -2.68 -12.41 3.32
C MET A 111 -1.55 -12.93 4.22
N GLY A 112 -1.34 -12.28 5.37
CA GLY A 112 -0.34 -12.66 6.35
C GLY A 112 1.12 -12.46 5.92
N SER A 113 1.37 -11.77 4.80
CA SER A 113 2.72 -11.53 4.30
C SER A 113 3.45 -10.44 5.09
N VAL A 114 4.77 -10.61 5.23
CA VAL A 114 5.67 -9.57 5.73
C VAL A 114 6.58 -9.11 4.59
N VAL A 115 6.32 -7.91 4.07
CA VAL A 115 7.03 -7.36 2.92
C VAL A 115 8.26 -6.61 3.41
N THR A 116 9.44 -7.18 3.16
CA THR A 116 10.73 -6.67 3.63
C THR A 116 11.64 -6.16 2.50
N LYS A 117 11.20 -6.27 1.25
CA LYS A 117 11.91 -5.82 0.04
C LYS A 117 10.90 -5.33 -0.98
N ASP A 118 11.37 -4.55 -1.94
CA ASP A 118 10.55 -4.07 -3.04
C ASP A 118 9.85 -5.21 -3.78
N VAL A 119 8.62 -4.92 -4.21
CA VAL A 119 7.77 -5.83 -4.96
C VAL A 119 7.68 -5.34 -6.40
N PRO A 120 8.10 -6.13 -7.38
CA PRO A 120 8.03 -5.73 -8.79
C PRO A 120 6.58 -5.48 -9.24
N PRO A 121 6.36 -4.63 -10.27
CA PRO A 121 5.06 -4.48 -10.88
C PRO A 121 4.47 -5.83 -11.32
N LEU A 122 3.15 -5.97 -11.19
CA LEU A 122 2.37 -7.16 -11.52
C LEU A 122 2.74 -8.43 -10.74
N ALA A 123 3.67 -8.38 -9.80
CA ALA A 123 4.03 -9.55 -9.00
C ALA A 123 2.91 -9.93 -8.03
N VAL A 124 2.70 -11.23 -7.87
CA VAL A 124 1.93 -11.81 -6.77
C VAL A 124 2.93 -12.35 -5.76
N VAL A 125 2.95 -11.77 -4.57
CA VAL A 125 3.89 -12.13 -3.51
C VAL A 125 3.16 -12.70 -2.30
N GLY A 126 3.86 -13.51 -1.50
CA GLY A 126 3.32 -14.09 -0.29
C GLY A 126 4.38 -14.62 0.66
N GLY A 127 4.00 -14.83 1.92
CA GLY A 127 4.84 -15.43 2.95
C GLY A 127 5.54 -14.43 3.88
N ASN A 128 6.31 -14.96 4.81
CA ASN A 128 7.12 -14.21 5.78
C ASN A 128 8.57 -14.76 5.79
N PRO A 129 9.55 -14.02 5.24
CA PRO A 129 9.41 -12.82 4.45
C PRO A 129 8.74 -13.08 3.10
N ALA A 130 8.04 -12.08 2.56
CA ALA A 130 7.33 -12.20 1.28
C ALA A 130 8.30 -12.51 0.12
N ARG A 131 7.85 -13.41 -0.78
CA ARG A 131 8.58 -13.79 -2.00
C ARG A 131 7.63 -13.78 -3.19
N VAL A 132 8.18 -13.53 -4.38
CA VAL A 132 7.42 -13.61 -5.63
C VAL A 132 7.00 -15.07 -5.85
N LEU A 133 5.69 -15.27 -5.98
CA LEU A 133 5.08 -16.58 -6.29
C LEU A 133 4.82 -16.72 -7.78
N LYS A 134 4.36 -15.65 -8.42
CA LYS A 134 4.08 -15.55 -9.86
C LYS A 134 3.87 -14.10 -10.26
N PHE A 135 3.64 -13.86 -11.54
CA PHE A 135 3.21 -12.56 -12.07
C PHE A 135 1.78 -12.65 -12.63
N ARG A 136 1.09 -11.53 -12.64
CA ARG A 136 -0.16 -11.39 -13.38
C ARG A 136 0.13 -11.38 -14.88
N THR A 137 -0.86 -11.76 -15.68
CA THR A 137 -0.77 -11.68 -17.15
C THR A 137 -0.76 -10.21 -17.56
N LYS A 138 0.35 -9.75 -18.15
CA LYS A 138 0.58 -8.35 -18.53
C LYS A 138 -0.49 -7.87 -19.51
N GLU A 139 -0.73 -8.62 -20.58
CA GLU A 139 -1.69 -8.27 -21.64
C GLU A 139 -3.11 -8.12 -21.10
N HIS A 140 -3.49 -9.00 -20.15
CA HIS A 140 -4.80 -8.92 -19.50
C HIS A 140 -4.91 -7.65 -18.64
N TYR A 141 -3.89 -7.34 -17.85
CA TYR A 141 -3.83 -6.16 -17.00
C TYR A 141 -3.92 -4.88 -17.82
N GLU A 142 -3.08 -4.74 -18.85
CA GLU A 142 -3.05 -3.58 -19.74
C GLU A 142 -4.37 -3.39 -20.49
N ARG A 143 -5.01 -4.47 -20.93
CA ARG A 143 -6.34 -4.42 -21.56
C ARG A 143 -7.37 -3.79 -20.61
N LEU A 144 -7.40 -4.20 -19.34
CA LEU A 144 -8.33 -3.65 -18.35
C LEU A 144 -8.08 -2.16 -18.09
N ILE A 145 -6.82 -1.73 -18.07
CA ILE A 145 -6.46 -0.32 -17.94
C ILE A 145 -6.97 0.48 -19.14
N ARG A 146 -6.69 0.04 -20.37
CA ARG A 146 -7.18 0.71 -21.60
C ARG A 146 -8.70 0.79 -21.64
N GLU A 147 -9.40 -0.25 -21.16
CA GLU A 147 -10.85 -0.28 -21.08
C GLU A 147 -11.41 0.53 -19.88
N GLY A 148 -10.55 1.11 -19.03
CA GLY A 148 -10.95 1.84 -17.83
C GLY A 148 -11.72 1.02 -16.79
N LYS A 149 -11.46 -0.30 -16.72
CA LYS A 149 -12.16 -1.25 -15.86
C LYS A 149 -11.44 -1.46 -14.52
N TYR A 150 -11.96 -0.87 -13.46
CA TYR A 150 -11.39 -0.96 -12.13
C TYR A 150 -12.36 -1.58 -11.13
N GLY A 151 -11.83 -2.16 -10.07
CA GLY A 151 -12.62 -2.60 -8.94
C GLY A 151 -13.00 -1.41 -8.04
N GLY A 152 -14.26 -1.29 -7.69
CA GLY A 152 -14.74 -0.42 -6.63
C GLY A 152 -15.03 -1.21 -5.35
N VAL A 153 -15.99 -0.74 -4.56
CA VAL A 153 -16.42 -1.38 -3.32
C VAL A 153 -16.72 -2.85 -3.54
N SER A 154 -16.07 -3.72 -2.78
CA SER A 154 -16.24 -5.18 -2.87
C SER A 154 -16.01 -5.74 -4.27
N GLY A 155 -15.15 -5.10 -5.07
CA GLY A 155 -14.84 -5.52 -6.43
C GLY A 155 -15.90 -5.18 -7.47
N ARG A 156 -16.92 -4.38 -7.15
CA ARG A 156 -17.89 -3.90 -8.14
C ARG A 156 -17.19 -3.13 -9.24
N LEU A 157 -17.55 -3.42 -10.49
CA LEU A 157 -16.95 -2.74 -11.63
C LEU A 157 -17.21 -1.23 -11.58
N VAL A 158 -16.14 -0.47 -11.69
CA VAL A 158 -16.13 0.98 -11.89
C VAL A 158 -15.47 1.26 -13.24
N LEU A 159 -16.12 2.07 -14.06
CA LEU A 159 -15.58 2.54 -15.33
C LEU A 159 -14.99 3.93 -15.13
N LYS A 160 -13.74 4.11 -15.53
CA LYS A 160 -13.03 5.40 -15.57
C LYS A 160 -12.46 5.60 -16.98
N PRO A 161 -12.07 6.84 -17.35
CA PRO A 161 -11.31 7.04 -18.59
C PRO A 161 -10.11 6.08 -18.65
N GLY A 162 -9.95 5.38 -19.77
CA GLY A 162 -8.83 4.49 -19.99
C GLY A 162 -7.52 5.27 -20.03
N ARG A 163 -6.41 4.65 -19.64
CA ARG A 163 -5.07 5.20 -19.78
C ARG A 163 -4.39 4.62 -21.02
N ASN A 164 -3.77 5.48 -21.81
CA ASN A 164 -3.03 5.07 -23.02
C ASN A 164 -1.53 4.91 -22.77
N ASP A 165 -1.05 5.28 -21.57
CA ASP A 165 0.35 5.35 -21.17
C ASP A 165 0.78 4.17 -20.30
N VAL A 166 0.47 2.96 -20.75
CA VAL A 166 1.01 1.73 -20.13
C VAL A 166 2.34 1.46 -20.82
N GLY A 167 3.41 2.06 -20.27
CA GLY A 167 4.78 1.88 -20.71
C GLY A 167 5.52 0.74 -19.97
#